data_3de0ff931fdf32fb8f8f6eca87915c7e
#
_entry.id   3de0ff931fdf32fb8f8f6eca87915c7e
#
_cell.length_a   1.000
_cell.length_b   1.000
_cell.length_c   1.000
_cell.angle_alpha   90.00
_cell.angle_beta   90.00
_cell.angle_gamma   90.00
#
_symmetry.space_group_name_H-M   'P 1'
#
loop_
_entity.id
_entity.type
_entity.pdbx_description
1 polymer ?
#
loop_
_entity_poly.entity_id
_entity_poly.type
_entity_poly.pdbx_seq_one_letter_code
_entity_poly.pdbx_strand_id
1 'polypeptide(L)' 'MEPKGYELLKIEAKITVLEKELSALFEDFKRYESKKDATMENSVYQKLQKMNVCCLNLLQTYREYTKNLKNNV' A
#
# COMPACT_ATOMS: atom_id res chain seq x y z
N MET A 1 23.63 -17.56 -10.99
CA MET A 1 23.64 -16.28 -10.26
C MET A 1 22.54 -15.39 -10.79
N GLU A 2 21.64 -14.94 -9.91
CA GLU A 2 20.55 -14.07 -10.30
C GLU A 2 21.08 -12.67 -10.64
N PRO A 3 20.57 -12.02 -11.71
CA PRO A 3 20.89 -10.62 -11.98
C PRO A 3 20.40 -9.74 -10.82
N LYS A 4 21.14 -8.68 -10.55
CA LYS A 4 20.73 -7.72 -9.49
C LYS A 4 19.34 -7.14 -9.77
N GLY A 5 19.04 -6.90 -11.04
CA GLY A 5 17.73 -6.39 -11.43
C GLY A 5 16.57 -7.32 -11.10
N TYR A 6 16.82 -8.62 -11.03
CA TYR A 6 15.78 -9.59 -10.70
C TYR A 6 15.28 -9.44 -9.26
N GLU A 7 16.20 -9.22 -8.33
CA GLU A 7 15.83 -8.99 -6.92
C GLU A 7 15.01 -7.70 -6.78
N LEU A 8 15.40 -6.66 -7.48
CA LEU A 8 14.68 -5.39 -7.45
C LEU A 8 13.29 -5.51 -8.06
N LEU A 9 13.14 -6.32 -9.10
CA LEU A 9 11.82 -6.60 -9.68
C LEU A 9 10.91 -7.31 -8.68
N LYS A 10 11.45 -8.24 -7.89
CA LYS A 10 10.69 -8.90 -6.84
C LYS A 10 10.21 -7.91 -5.78
N ILE A 11 11.08 -6.98 -5.41
CA ILE A 11 10.74 -5.94 -4.43
C ILE A 11 9.62 -5.05 -4.97
N GLU A 12 9.71 -4.63 -6.23
CA GLU A 12 8.67 -3.84 -6.86
C GLU A 12 7.31 -4.57 -6.88
N ALA A 13 7.34 -5.87 -7.15
CA ALA A 13 6.14 -6.69 -7.14
C ALA A 13 5.49 -6.72 -5.74
N LYS A 14 6.32 -6.85 -4.69
CA LYS A 14 5.83 -6.80 -3.31
C LYS A 14 5.18 -5.47 -2.98
N ILE A 15 5.79 -4.37 -3.41
CA ILE A 15 5.23 -3.04 -3.17
C ILE A 15 3.86 -2.93 -3.82
N THR A 16 3.72 -3.40 -5.06
CA THR A 16 2.44 -3.37 -5.77
C THR A 16 1.37 -4.17 -5.03
N VAL A 17 1.73 -5.36 -4.53
CA VAL A 17 0.80 -6.20 -3.77
C VAL A 17 0.37 -5.49 -2.49
N LEU A 18 1.31 -4.89 -1.77
CA LEU A 18 1.00 -4.18 -0.52
C LEU A 18 0.08 -2.98 -0.77
N GLU A 19 0.31 -2.24 -1.84
CA GLU A 19 -0.57 -1.12 -2.22
C GLU A 19 -2.00 -1.60 -2.45
N LYS A 20 -2.15 -2.70 -3.18
CA LYS A 20 -3.47 -3.27 -3.47
C LYS A 20 -4.15 -3.79 -2.22
N GLU A 21 -3.40 -4.49 -1.38
CA GLU A 21 -3.93 -5.04 -0.13
C GLU A 21 -4.39 -3.95 0.82
N LEU A 22 -3.63 -2.86 0.92
CA LEU A 22 -3.99 -1.74 1.79
C LEU A 22 -5.29 -1.09 1.32
N SER A 23 -5.43 -0.86 0.01
CA SER A 23 -6.65 -0.28 -0.57
C SER A 23 -7.85 -1.21 -0.38
N ALA A 24 -7.65 -2.50 -0.60
CA ALA A 24 -8.71 -3.50 -0.47
C ALA A 24 -9.19 -3.62 0.98
N LEU A 25 -8.27 -3.54 1.93
CA LEU A 25 -8.61 -3.65 3.36
C LEU A 25 -9.60 -2.57 3.78
N PHE A 26 -9.36 -1.33 3.40
CA PHE A 26 -10.25 -0.23 3.75
C PHE A 26 -11.63 -0.41 3.11
N GLU A 27 -11.67 -0.82 1.84
CA GLU A 27 -12.93 -1.08 1.15
C GLU A 27 -13.70 -2.24 1.76
N ASP A 28 -12.99 -3.28 2.23
CA ASP A 28 -13.63 -4.43 2.87
C ASP A 28 -14.31 -4.03 4.17
N PHE A 29 -13.68 -3.17 4.97
CA PHE A 29 -14.28 -2.68 6.20
C PHE A 29 -15.52 -1.83 5.92
N LYS A 30 -15.45 -0.96 4.93
CA LYS A 30 -16.60 -0.15 4.54
C LYS A 30 -17.77 -1.02 4.10
N ARG A 31 -17.49 -2.08 3.37
CA ARG A 31 -18.50 -3.02 2.91
C ARG A 31 -19.14 -3.78 4.06
N TYR A 32 -18.30 -4.21 5.01
CA TYR A 32 -18.77 -4.91 6.20
C TYR A 32 -19.70 -4.03 7.03
N GLU A 33 -19.32 -2.78 7.27
CA GLU A 33 -20.13 -1.83 8.03
C GLU A 33 -21.47 -1.56 7.36
N SER A 34 -21.47 -1.45 6.03
CA SER A 34 -22.71 -1.26 5.28
C SER A 34 -23.68 -2.42 5.48
N LYS A 35 -23.16 -3.66 5.49
CA LYS A 35 -23.98 -4.86 5.71
C LYS A 35 -24.56 -4.94 7.12
N LYS A 36 -23.86 -4.40 8.11
CA LYS A 36 -24.27 -4.43 9.51
C LYS A 36 -25.06 -3.19 9.92
N ASP A 37 -25.32 -2.31 8.96
CA ASP A 37 -25.98 -1.03 9.22
C ASP A 37 -25.26 -0.25 10.33
N ALA A 38 -23.95 -0.39 10.38
CA ALA A 38 -23.08 0.29 11.33
C ALA A 38 -22.30 1.38 10.59
N THR A 39 -21.96 2.45 11.32
CA THR A 39 -21.20 3.55 10.76
C THR A 39 -19.93 3.75 11.57
N MET A 40 -18.81 3.84 10.89
CA MET A 40 -17.54 4.16 11.53
C MET A 40 -17.59 5.57 12.11
N GLU A 41 -17.11 5.73 13.34
CA GLU A 41 -16.97 7.06 13.93
C GLU A 41 -16.14 7.96 13.05
N ASN A 42 -16.55 9.22 12.94
CA ASN A 42 -15.86 10.17 12.09
C ASN A 42 -14.37 10.33 12.43
N SER A 43 -14.05 10.35 13.73
CA SER A 43 -12.67 10.46 14.19
C SER A 43 -11.83 9.27 13.77
N VAL A 44 -12.39 8.05 13.83
CA VAL A 44 -11.70 6.83 13.38
C VAL A 44 -11.51 6.86 11.87
N TYR A 45 -12.54 7.26 11.14
CA TYR A 45 -12.48 7.36 9.68
C TYR A 45 -11.37 8.31 9.24
N GLN A 46 -11.30 9.50 9.83
CA GLN A 46 -10.28 10.48 9.51
C GLN A 46 -8.87 9.95 9.81
N LYS A 47 -8.72 9.28 10.96
CA LYS A 47 -7.44 8.72 11.36
C LYS A 47 -6.98 7.64 10.36
N LEU A 48 -7.90 6.75 9.96
CA LEU A 48 -7.59 5.72 8.98
C LEU A 48 -7.21 6.31 7.63
N GLN A 49 -7.92 7.35 7.18
CA GLN A 49 -7.58 8.02 5.93
C GLN A 49 -6.17 8.60 5.96
N LYS A 50 -5.83 9.31 7.05
CA LYS A 50 -4.49 9.89 7.20
C LYS A 50 -3.41 8.81 7.20
N MET A 51 -3.63 7.73 7.94
CA MET A 51 -2.65 6.65 8.03
C MET A 51 -2.49 5.92 6.70
N ASN A 52 -3.60 5.71 5.98
CA ASN A 52 -3.54 5.09 4.66
C ASN A 52 -2.74 5.95 3.68
N VAL A 53 -2.95 7.26 3.68
CA VAL A 53 -2.18 8.17 2.84
C VAL A 53 -0.70 8.11 3.19
N CYS A 54 -0.37 8.11 4.49
CA CYS A 54 1.02 7.99 4.94
C CYS A 54 1.66 6.68 4.49
N CYS A 55 0.92 5.57 4.61
CA CYS A 55 1.42 4.26 4.18
C CYS A 55 1.63 4.20 2.67
N LEU A 56 0.70 4.76 1.90
CA LEU A 56 0.84 4.80 0.44
C LEU A 56 2.02 5.67 0.02
N ASN A 57 2.23 6.78 0.73
CA ASN A 57 3.40 7.64 0.47
C ASN A 57 4.70 6.91 0.78
N LEU A 58 4.72 6.13 1.87
CA LEU A 58 5.88 5.32 2.22
C LEU A 58 6.17 4.28 1.13
N LEU A 59 5.15 3.59 0.66
CA LEU A 59 5.29 2.61 -0.40
C LEU A 59 5.77 3.26 -1.70
N GLN A 60 5.29 4.45 -2.00
CA GLN A 60 5.73 5.20 -3.16
C GLN A 60 7.21 5.57 -3.05
N THR A 61 7.66 5.95 -1.86
CA THR A 61 9.07 6.25 -1.60
C THR A 61 9.94 5.01 -1.81
N TYR A 62 9.49 3.87 -1.34
CA TYR A 62 10.19 2.61 -1.58
C TYR A 62 10.27 2.28 -3.06
N ARG A 63 9.20 2.53 -3.80
CA ARG A 63 9.16 2.29 -5.23
C ARG A 63 10.16 3.19 -5.96
N GLU A 64 10.22 4.46 -5.60
CA GLU A 64 11.15 5.41 -6.20
C GLU A 64 12.60 5.01 -5.91
N TYR A 65 12.88 4.62 -4.65
CA TYR A 65 14.20 4.16 -4.27
C TYR A 65 14.61 2.93 -5.06
N THR A 66 13.70 1.98 -5.19
CA THR A 66 13.95 0.75 -5.96
C THR A 66 14.23 1.05 -7.42
N LYS A 67 13.47 1.98 -7.99
CA LYS A 67 13.67 2.42 -9.37
C LYS A 67 15.04 3.05 -9.57
N ASN A 68 15.47 3.88 -8.62
CA ASN A 68 16.79 4.49 -8.67
C ASN A 68 17.90 3.44 -8.60
N LEU A 69 17.74 2.44 -7.75
CA LEU A 69 18.69 1.34 -7.67
C LEU A 69 18.78 0.56 -8.98
N LYS A 70 17.65 0.33 -9.62
CA LYS A 70 17.61 -0.36 -10.92
C LYS A 70 18.35 0.43 -11.98
N ASN A 71 18.23 1.75 -11.97
CA ASN A 71 18.90 2.61 -12.95
C ASN A 71 20.41 2.66 -12.76
N ASN A 72 20.90 2.25 -11.60
CA ASN A 72 22.33 2.25 -11.28
C ASN A 72 22.99 0.87 -11.38
N VAL A 73 22.27 -0.12 -11.88
CA VAL A 73 22.76 -1.50 -12.00
C VAL A 73 23.26 -1.81 -13.38
#